data_f17daf4d27997266c8690da9d5763347
#
_entry.id   f17daf4d27997266c8690da9d5763347
#
_cell.length_a   1.000
_cell.length_b   1.000
_cell.length_c   1.000
_cell.angle_alpha   90.00
_cell.angle_beta   90.00
_cell.angle_gamma   90.00
#
_symmetry.space_group_name_H-M   'P 1'
#
loop_
_entity.id
_entity.type
_entity.pdbx_description
1 polymer ?
#
loop_
_entity_poly.entity_id
_entity_poly.type
_entity_poly.pdbx_seq_one_letter_code
_entity_poly.pdbx_strand_id
1 'polypeptide(L)'
;MFKLIVALMVFLYSLMPASGRREMRPVQPGGERVAYGTQASNYMDIYYPEDCAEAADVVFLIHGGAWIFGDQTMFFDHAVRAAELGYIGVTVDYSKLSQKATATQMNEEIFAACTVLKQTLLDKGITPRKMIVAGHSAGAHLALLYGYTHNTDSPIDIAFLTAASSPSEFLTLDKKQTVMEKNRYLLTTALTGTEVSALTLKLRKDTAACVAAITPYEMVSSSVPPTLLFHGSEDSWVPYNNSVRLYAKLQSAGVPTEFITIDGADHFLGMTEGAMETIEQKMLAWAEIYL
;
A
#
# COMPACT_ATOMS: atom_id res chain seq x y z
N MET A 1 -5.27 20.80 -17.91
CA MET A 1 -5.22 19.33 -17.98
C MET A 1 -5.31 18.68 -16.58
N PHE A 2 -4.48 19.09 -15.60
CA PHE A 2 -4.61 18.64 -14.18
C PHE A 2 -6.03 18.84 -13.62
N LYS A 3 -6.63 20.04 -13.83
CA LYS A 3 -8.02 20.31 -13.45
C LYS A 3 -9.04 19.38 -14.12
N LEU A 4 -8.76 18.87 -15.31
CA LEU A 4 -9.67 17.99 -16.05
C LEU A 4 -9.62 16.53 -15.53
N ILE A 5 -8.44 16.05 -15.14
CA ILE A 5 -8.27 14.69 -14.56
C ILE A 5 -8.78 14.69 -13.13
N VAL A 6 -8.47 15.72 -12.34
CA VAL A 6 -9.05 15.93 -11.02
C VAL A 6 -10.57 16.10 -11.14
N ALA A 7 -11.06 16.83 -12.15
CA ALA A 7 -12.50 16.97 -12.42
C ALA A 7 -13.14 15.65 -12.86
N LEU A 8 -12.48 14.83 -13.68
CA LEU A 8 -12.98 13.51 -14.07
C LEU A 8 -12.96 12.53 -12.88
N MET A 9 -11.92 12.57 -12.07
CA MET A 9 -11.84 11.76 -10.84
C MET A 9 -12.82 12.25 -9.77
N VAL A 10 -13.00 13.57 -9.62
CA VAL A 10 -14.04 14.18 -8.77
C VAL A 10 -15.43 13.86 -9.33
N PHE A 11 -15.61 13.82 -10.64
CA PHE A 11 -16.86 13.41 -11.28
C PHE A 11 -17.14 11.91 -11.05
N LEU A 12 -16.15 11.03 -11.21
CA LEU A 12 -16.27 9.61 -10.86
C LEU A 12 -16.54 9.42 -9.37
N TYR A 13 -15.92 10.21 -8.50
CA TYR A 13 -16.21 10.25 -7.06
C TYR A 13 -17.62 10.79 -6.76
N SER A 14 -18.13 11.75 -7.54
CA SER A 14 -19.50 12.27 -7.39
C SER A 14 -20.57 11.28 -7.86
N LEU A 15 -20.21 10.30 -8.69
CA LEU A 15 -21.07 9.19 -9.09
C LEU A 15 -21.08 8.04 -8.07
N MET A 16 -20.14 8.03 -7.11
CA MET A 16 -20.23 7.13 -5.96
C MET A 16 -21.41 7.56 -5.07
N PRO A 17 -22.20 6.61 -4.54
CA PRO A 17 -23.32 6.92 -3.66
C PRO A 17 -22.86 7.81 -2.50
N ALA A 18 -23.75 8.68 -1.99
CA ALA A 18 -23.46 9.69 -0.97
C ALA A 18 -22.84 9.11 0.34
N SER A 19 -22.95 7.80 0.56
CA SER A 19 -22.23 7.03 1.57
C SER A 19 -20.69 7.03 1.40
N GLY A 20 -20.17 7.51 0.26
CA GLY A 20 -18.74 7.70 0.00
C GLY A 20 -18.21 9.09 0.33
N ARG A 21 -19.05 10.04 0.78
CA ARG A 21 -18.62 11.37 1.17
C ARG A 21 -18.31 11.39 2.67
N ARG A 22 -17.09 11.75 3.00
CA ARG A 22 -16.48 11.90 4.33
C ARG A 22 -17.41 12.46 5.43
N GLU A 23 -18.27 11.64 6.00
CA GLU A 23 -18.40 11.56 7.45
C GLU A 23 -17.41 10.48 7.88
N MET A 24 -16.62 10.75 8.94
CA MET A 24 -15.78 9.69 9.50
C MET A 24 -16.68 8.50 9.79
N ARG A 25 -16.54 7.44 9.00
CA ARG A 25 -17.33 6.24 9.24
C ARG A 25 -17.03 5.76 10.65
N PRO A 26 -18.04 5.40 11.45
CA PRO A 26 -17.80 4.88 12.79
C PRO A 26 -16.87 3.69 12.69
N VAL A 27 -16.01 3.54 13.70
CA VAL A 27 -15.25 2.30 13.89
C VAL A 27 -16.26 1.17 13.94
N GLN A 28 -16.03 0.11 13.20
CA GLN A 28 -16.92 -1.04 13.21
C GLN A 28 -16.83 -1.77 14.55
N PRO A 29 -17.88 -2.52 14.96
CA PRO A 29 -17.90 -3.23 16.23
C PRO A 29 -16.63 -4.06 16.45
N GLY A 30 -16.03 -3.95 17.63
CA GLY A 30 -14.81 -4.66 18.01
C GLY A 30 -13.50 -3.94 17.65
N GLY A 31 -13.55 -2.80 16.92
CA GLY A 31 -12.37 -2.03 16.57
C GLY A 31 -12.13 -0.84 17.50
N GLU A 32 -10.87 -0.35 17.51
CA GLU A 32 -10.43 0.85 18.19
C GLU A 32 -9.83 1.83 17.18
N ARG A 33 -10.30 3.08 17.16
CA ARG A 33 -9.71 4.13 16.35
C ARG A 33 -8.65 4.91 17.11
N VAL A 34 -7.45 4.98 16.56
CA VAL A 34 -6.31 5.68 17.13
C VAL A 34 -5.85 6.75 16.17
N ALA A 35 -5.70 8.00 16.65
CA ALA A 35 -5.04 9.06 15.92
C ALA A 35 -3.52 8.93 16.05
N TYR A 36 -2.79 9.02 14.94
CA TYR A 36 -1.33 8.92 14.95
C TYR A 36 -0.63 10.22 14.52
N GLY A 37 -1.39 11.24 14.18
CA GLY A 37 -0.88 12.55 13.77
C GLY A 37 -1.95 13.63 13.83
N THR A 38 -1.65 14.79 13.26
CA THR A 38 -2.50 15.98 13.33
C THR A 38 -3.35 16.23 12.09
N GLN A 39 -3.10 15.52 10.99
CA GLN A 39 -3.90 15.65 9.78
C GLN A 39 -5.23 14.93 9.93
N ALA A 40 -6.24 15.41 9.20
CA ALA A 40 -7.58 14.82 9.23
C ALA A 40 -7.64 13.35 8.73
N SER A 41 -6.57 12.86 8.11
CA SER A 41 -6.43 11.48 7.63
C SER A 41 -5.49 10.65 8.51
N ASN A 42 -4.92 11.20 9.60
CA ASN A 42 -3.96 10.47 10.40
C ASN A 42 -4.66 9.60 11.47
N TYR A 43 -5.40 8.61 11.00
CA TYR A 43 -6.07 7.61 11.83
C TYR A 43 -5.76 6.21 11.37
N MET A 44 -5.78 5.28 12.32
CA MET A 44 -5.82 3.84 12.08
C MET A 44 -6.93 3.21 12.89
N ASP A 45 -7.51 2.13 12.41
CA ASP A 45 -8.46 1.30 13.12
C ASP A 45 -7.79 -0.04 13.44
N ILE A 46 -7.82 -0.46 14.71
CA ILE A 46 -7.15 -1.65 15.23
C ILE A 46 -8.21 -2.65 15.65
N TYR A 47 -8.08 -3.89 15.22
CA TYR A 47 -8.94 -5.02 15.52
C TYR A 47 -8.13 -6.09 16.24
N TYR A 48 -8.58 -6.49 17.41
CA TYR A 48 -7.89 -7.43 18.27
C TYR A 48 -8.51 -8.83 18.14
N PRO A 49 -7.72 -9.91 18.20
CA PRO A 49 -8.24 -11.26 18.42
C PRO A 49 -9.07 -11.32 19.69
N GLU A 50 -10.09 -12.19 19.73
CA GLU A 50 -10.93 -12.40 20.93
C GLU A 50 -10.08 -12.80 22.16
N ASP A 51 -9.12 -13.72 21.94
CA ASP A 51 -8.13 -14.16 22.93
C ASP A 51 -6.76 -13.58 22.59
N CYS A 52 -6.61 -12.24 22.67
CA CYS A 52 -5.36 -11.58 22.33
C CYS A 52 -4.26 -11.92 23.36
N ALA A 53 -3.20 -12.55 22.89
CA ALA A 53 -2.05 -12.92 23.71
C ALA A 53 -1.21 -11.68 24.11
N GLU A 54 -0.39 -11.82 25.18
CA GLU A 54 0.59 -10.77 25.59
C GLU A 54 1.65 -10.47 24.54
N ALA A 55 1.81 -11.34 23.53
CA ALA A 55 2.66 -11.14 22.39
C ALA A 55 1.93 -11.59 21.11
N ALA A 56 1.82 -10.71 20.12
CA ALA A 56 1.05 -10.96 18.91
C ALA A 56 1.74 -10.40 17.66
N ASP A 57 1.44 -11.00 16.50
CA ASP A 57 1.86 -10.49 15.21
C ASP A 57 0.79 -9.59 14.62
N VAL A 58 1.20 -8.66 13.77
CA VAL A 58 0.37 -7.60 13.21
C VAL A 58 0.18 -7.80 11.71
N VAL A 59 -1.04 -7.62 11.21
CA VAL A 59 -1.34 -7.43 9.78
C VAL A 59 -1.73 -5.98 9.57
N PHE A 60 -0.84 -5.21 8.94
CA PHE A 60 -0.96 -3.78 8.72
C PHE A 60 -1.35 -3.49 7.27
N LEU A 61 -2.55 -2.96 7.07
CA LEU A 61 -3.21 -2.84 5.78
C LEU A 61 -3.29 -1.39 5.32
N ILE A 62 -2.74 -1.12 4.13
CA ILE A 62 -2.67 0.22 3.52
C ILE A 62 -3.61 0.27 2.32
N HIS A 63 -4.64 1.11 2.37
CA HIS A 63 -5.66 1.20 1.33
C HIS A 63 -5.16 1.80 0.02
N GLY A 64 -5.81 1.41 -1.09
CA GLY A 64 -5.64 1.98 -2.41
C GLY A 64 -6.38 3.32 -2.61
N GLY A 65 -6.66 3.66 -3.90
CA GLY A 65 -7.41 4.86 -4.26
C GLY A 65 -6.60 5.92 -4.99
N ALA A 66 -5.60 5.50 -5.77
CA ALA A 66 -4.74 6.36 -6.61
C ALA A 66 -4.09 7.52 -5.83
N TRP A 67 -3.81 7.35 -4.55
CA TRP A 67 -3.31 8.37 -3.60
C TRP A 67 -4.20 9.60 -3.46
N ILE A 68 -5.42 9.59 -4.01
CA ILE A 68 -6.38 10.71 -4.04
C ILE A 68 -7.60 10.40 -3.19
N PHE A 69 -8.04 9.14 -3.17
CA PHE A 69 -9.26 8.66 -2.54
C PHE A 69 -8.99 7.56 -1.52
N GLY A 70 -10.07 7.10 -0.90
CA GLY A 70 -10.03 6.02 0.05
C GLY A 70 -9.80 6.49 1.49
N ASP A 71 -9.99 5.58 2.40
CA ASP A 71 -9.73 5.70 3.81
C ASP A 71 -9.51 4.30 4.42
N GLN A 72 -9.17 4.22 5.69
CA GLN A 72 -8.88 2.98 6.41
C GLN A 72 -10.05 1.97 6.37
N THR A 73 -11.29 2.41 6.14
CA THR A 73 -12.46 1.50 6.11
C THR A 73 -12.47 0.58 4.88
N MET A 74 -11.67 0.85 3.86
CA MET A 74 -11.62 0.01 2.65
C MET A 74 -11.10 -1.41 2.93
N PHE A 75 -10.30 -1.59 3.97
CA PHE A 75 -9.76 -2.89 4.38
C PHE A 75 -10.34 -3.42 5.68
N PHE A 76 -11.49 -2.89 6.11
CA PHE A 76 -12.16 -3.31 7.33
C PHE A 76 -12.34 -4.83 7.43
N ASP A 77 -12.98 -5.45 6.44
CA ASP A 77 -13.25 -6.89 6.46
C ASP A 77 -11.97 -7.73 6.54
N HIS A 78 -10.88 -7.27 5.91
CA HIS A 78 -9.58 -7.93 5.94
C HIS A 78 -8.91 -7.80 7.31
N ALA A 79 -9.06 -6.66 8.00
CA ALA A 79 -8.51 -6.47 9.34
C ALA A 79 -9.27 -7.29 10.38
N VAL A 80 -10.61 -7.36 10.26
CA VAL A 80 -11.44 -8.26 11.08
C VAL A 80 -11.04 -9.71 10.82
N ARG A 81 -10.88 -10.10 9.55
CA ARG A 81 -10.44 -11.45 9.21
C ARG A 81 -9.07 -11.79 9.79
N ALA A 82 -8.13 -10.84 9.79
CA ALA A 82 -6.84 -11.03 10.46
C ALA A 82 -7.01 -11.27 11.97
N ALA A 83 -7.91 -10.52 12.63
CA ALA A 83 -8.22 -10.72 14.03
C ALA A 83 -8.86 -12.10 14.34
N GLU A 84 -9.77 -12.57 13.48
CA GLU A 84 -10.34 -13.94 13.56
C GLU A 84 -9.27 -15.03 13.43
N LEU A 85 -8.19 -14.76 12.69
CA LEU A 85 -7.05 -15.66 12.48
C LEU A 85 -5.98 -15.55 13.59
N GLY A 86 -6.21 -14.71 14.62
CA GLY A 86 -5.32 -14.56 15.76
C GLY A 86 -4.23 -13.50 15.60
N TYR A 87 -4.28 -12.67 14.56
CA TYR A 87 -3.39 -11.52 14.33
C TYR A 87 -4.04 -10.22 14.82
N ILE A 88 -3.24 -9.21 15.13
CA ILE A 88 -3.78 -7.85 15.30
C ILE A 88 -3.98 -7.27 13.91
N GLY A 89 -5.24 -7.06 13.49
CA GLY A 89 -5.57 -6.44 12.21
C GLY A 89 -5.58 -4.92 12.32
N VAL A 90 -4.84 -4.23 11.45
CA VAL A 90 -4.75 -2.77 11.46
C VAL A 90 -5.03 -2.23 10.06
N THR A 91 -5.90 -1.24 9.97
CA THR A 91 -6.10 -0.46 8.74
C THR A 91 -5.68 0.98 8.97
N VAL A 92 -4.90 1.56 8.06
CA VAL A 92 -4.39 2.92 8.20
C VAL A 92 -4.92 3.82 7.08
N ASP A 93 -5.32 5.04 7.43
CA ASP A 93 -5.52 6.14 6.49
C ASP A 93 -4.24 7.00 6.44
N TYR A 94 -4.06 7.78 5.38
CA TYR A 94 -2.90 8.66 5.16
C TYR A 94 -3.33 9.91 4.37
N SER A 95 -2.54 10.97 4.42
CA SER A 95 -2.79 12.21 3.67
C SER A 95 -2.73 11.96 2.17
N LYS A 96 -3.63 12.59 1.42
CA LYS A 96 -3.83 12.36 -0.02
C LYS A 96 -3.15 13.45 -0.86
N LEU A 97 -2.94 13.19 -2.15
CA LEU A 97 -2.55 14.21 -3.14
C LEU A 97 -3.53 15.39 -3.16
N SER A 98 -4.81 15.16 -2.89
CA SER A 98 -5.82 16.22 -2.75
C SER A 98 -5.54 17.16 -1.58
N GLN A 99 -4.80 16.71 -0.58
CA GLN A 99 -4.30 17.46 0.58
C GLN A 99 -2.86 17.96 0.35
N LYS A 100 -2.34 17.83 -0.87
CA LYS A 100 -0.98 18.19 -1.29
C LYS A 100 0.13 17.35 -0.65
N ALA A 101 -0.19 16.17 -0.12
CA ALA A 101 0.82 15.26 0.39
C ALA A 101 1.58 14.60 -0.78
N THR A 102 2.90 14.47 -0.63
CA THR A 102 3.75 13.69 -1.55
C THR A 102 3.83 12.24 -1.10
N ALA A 103 4.34 11.34 -1.95
CA ALA A 103 4.54 9.94 -1.59
C ALA A 103 5.53 9.79 -0.40
N THR A 104 6.54 10.65 -0.34
CA THR A 104 7.47 10.69 0.80
C THR A 104 6.76 11.06 2.10
N GLN A 105 5.90 12.08 2.06
CA GLN A 105 5.10 12.45 3.25
C GLN A 105 4.13 11.34 3.67
N MET A 106 3.47 10.66 2.71
CA MET A 106 2.61 9.50 3.00
C MET A 106 3.41 8.37 3.65
N ASN A 107 4.64 8.14 3.20
CA ASN A 107 5.55 7.13 3.77
C ASN A 107 5.92 7.46 5.22
N GLU A 108 6.28 8.70 5.52
CA GLU A 108 6.56 9.18 6.87
C GLU A 108 5.32 9.10 7.80
N GLU A 109 4.13 9.35 7.27
CA GLU A 109 2.87 9.17 8.01
C GLU A 109 2.64 7.69 8.36
N ILE A 110 2.96 6.76 7.47
CA ILE A 110 2.89 5.32 7.74
C ILE A 110 3.89 4.93 8.83
N PHE A 111 5.11 5.47 8.81
CA PHE A 111 6.10 5.26 9.87
C PHE A 111 5.58 5.78 11.22
N ALA A 112 4.99 6.97 11.24
CA ALA A 112 4.38 7.53 12.45
C ALA A 112 3.22 6.65 12.97
N ALA A 113 2.38 6.13 12.06
CA ALA A 113 1.31 5.21 12.42
C ALA A 113 1.85 3.93 13.06
N CYS A 114 2.91 3.33 12.50
CA CYS A 114 3.57 2.15 13.09
C CYS A 114 4.18 2.45 14.46
N THR A 115 4.73 3.66 14.66
CA THR A 115 5.29 4.09 15.96
C THR A 115 4.20 4.19 17.02
N VAL A 116 3.08 4.85 16.69
CA VAL A 116 1.94 4.99 17.60
C VAL A 116 1.27 3.64 17.84
N LEU A 117 1.14 2.79 16.82
CA LEU A 117 0.63 1.44 16.96
C LEU A 117 1.42 0.64 17.99
N LYS A 118 2.75 0.60 17.86
CA LYS A 118 3.63 -0.08 18.82
C LYS A 118 3.38 0.39 20.24
N GLN A 119 3.33 1.71 20.46
CA GLN A 119 3.10 2.27 21.79
C GLN A 119 1.70 1.91 22.31
N THR A 120 0.68 2.03 21.47
CA THR A 120 -0.72 1.67 21.82
C THR A 120 -0.83 0.21 22.28
N LEU A 121 -0.14 -0.70 21.59
CA LEU A 121 -0.13 -2.12 21.95
C LEU A 121 0.61 -2.36 23.27
N LEU A 122 1.78 -1.74 23.46
CA LEU A 122 2.55 -1.84 24.70
C LEU A 122 1.77 -1.30 25.91
N ASP A 123 1.05 -0.19 25.76
CA ASP A 123 0.21 0.40 26.81
C ASP A 123 -0.94 -0.54 27.24
N LYS A 124 -1.33 -1.45 26.35
CA LYS A 124 -2.31 -2.52 26.65
C LYS A 124 -1.67 -3.83 27.14
N GLY A 125 -0.36 -3.85 27.34
CA GLY A 125 0.37 -5.05 27.75
C GLY A 125 0.62 -6.05 26.62
N ILE A 126 0.44 -5.65 25.35
CA ILE A 126 0.65 -6.48 24.17
C ILE A 126 1.98 -6.13 23.53
N THR A 127 2.89 -7.08 23.42
CA THR A 127 4.16 -6.92 22.72
C THR A 127 3.99 -7.30 21.25
N PRO A 128 4.06 -6.34 20.29
CA PRO A 128 4.05 -6.71 18.88
C PRO A 128 5.36 -7.41 18.52
N ARG A 129 5.27 -8.62 17.93
CA ARG A 129 6.44 -9.41 17.53
C ARG A 129 6.94 -8.99 16.16
N LYS A 130 6.14 -9.31 15.14
CA LYS A 130 6.44 -8.98 13.74
C LYS A 130 5.22 -8.43 13.04
N MET A 131 5.42 -7.80 11.88
CA MET A 131 4.36 -7.17 11.12
C MET A 131 4.41 -7.62 9.65
N ILE A 132 3.27 -8.04 9.14
CA ILE A 132 3.00 -8.17 7.71
C ILE A 132 2.48 -6.80 7.23
N VAL A 133 3.13 -6.19 6.25
CA VAL A 133 2.64 -4.95 5.65
C VAL A 133 2.03 -5.27 4.30
N ALA A 134 0.75 -4.99 4.15
CA ALA A 134 0.00 -5.35 2.95
C ALA A 134 -0.75 -4.16 2.36
N GLY A 135 -0.92 -4.14 1.05
CA GLY A 135 -1.70 -3.10 0.38
C GLY A 135 -2.13 -3.47 -1.03
N HIS A 136 -3.05 -2.68 -1.55
CA HIS A 136 -3.54 -2.82 -2.92
C HIS A 136 -3.35 -1.50 -3.68
N SER A 137 -2.94 -1.55 -4.96
CA SER A 137 -2.83 -0.38 -5.84
C SER A 137 -1.89 0.69 -5.23
N ALA A 138 -2.36 1.91 -5.00
CA ALA A 138 -1.62 2.97 -4.32
C ALA A 138 -1.13 2.55 -2.92
N GLY A 139 -1.93 1.75 -2.18
CA GLY A 139 -1.54 1.19 -0.90
C GLY A 139 -0.43 0.14 -1.02
N ALA A 140 -0.45 -0.66 -2.10
CA ALA A 140 0.65 -1.61 -2.38
C ALA A 140 1.96 -0.89 -2.72
N HIS A 141 1.88 0.22 -3.46
CA HIS A 141 3.04 1.11 -3.66
C HIS A 141 3.60 1.61 -2.33
N LEU A 142 2.72 2.11 -1.44
CA LEU A 142 3.15 2.63 -0.13
C LEU A 142 3.65 1.51 0.79
N ALA A 143 3.11 0.30 0.73
CA ALA A 143 3.60 -0.86 1.47
C ALA A 143 5.03 -1.22 1.05
N LEU A 144 5.30 -1.28 -0.26
CA LEU A 144 6.65 -1.49 -0.80
C LEU A 144 7.59 -0.34 -0.45
N LEU A 145 7.14 0.91 -0.63
CA LEU A 145 7.93 2.10 -0.31
C LEU A 145 8.33 2.12 1.15
N TYR A 146 7.38 1.89 2.07
CA TYR A 146 7.62 1.80 3.50
C TYR A 146 8.61 0.69 3.83
N GLY A 147 8.34 -0.53 3.38
CA GLY A 147 9.18 -1.67 3.69
C GLY A 147 10.60 -1.56 3.15
N TYR A 148 10.79 -0.92 1.98
CA TYR A 148 12.13 -0.77 1.39
C TYR A 148 12.89 0.44 1.95
N THR A 149 12.19 1.46 2.45
CA THR A 149 12.80 2.64 3.09
C THR A 149 13.13 2.36 4.56
N HIS A 150 12.21 1.71 5.29
CA HIS A 150 12.25 1.55 6.74
C HIS A 150 12.51 0.11 7.20
N ASN A 151 13.15 -0.72 6.37
CA ASN A 151 13.42 -2.11 6.72
C ASN A 151 14.21 -2.29 8.03
N THR A 152 15.14 -1.37 8.33
CA THR A 152 16.06 -1.48 9.47
C THR A 152 15.67 -0.63 10.68
N ASP A 153 14.72 0.31 10.51
CA ASP A 153 14.29 1.25 11.55
C ASP A 153 12.79 1.23 11.81
N SER A 154 12.05 0.33 11.15
CA SER A 154 10.63 0.14 11.42
C SER A 154 10.37 -0.14 12.90
N PRO A 155 9.41 0.55 13.54
CA PRO A 155 9.09 0.37 14.96
C PRO A 155 8.72 -1.07 15.32
N ILE A 156 8.08 -1.79 14.40
CA ILE A 156 7.75 -3.23 14.51
C ILE A 156 8.47 -3.94 13.37
N ASP A 157 9.19 -5.02 13.65
CA ASP A 157 9.95 -5.77 12.66
C ASP A 157 9.06 -6.28 11.52
N ILE A 158 9.46 -6.01 10.28
CA ILE A 158 8.70 -6.42 9.10
C ILE A 158 9.02 -7.87 8.78
N ALA A 159 8.02 -8.75 8.86
CA ALA A 159 8.14 -10.16 8.49
C ALA A 159 8.23 -10.32 6.97
N PHE A 160 7.27 -9.76 6.26
CA PHE A 160 7.24 -9.70 4.81
C PHE A 160 6.26 -8.62 4.33
N LEU A 161 6.36 -8.30 3.04
CA LEU A 161 5.47 -7.37 2.36
C LEU A 161 4.51 -8.14 1.44
N THR A 162 3.27 -7.67 1.34
CA THR A 162 2.32 -8.13 0.33
C THR A 162 1.84 -6.97 -0.51
N ALA A 163 2.05 -7.05 -1.82
CA ALA A 163 1.68 -5.98 -2.73
C ALA A 163 0.80 -6.50 -3.88
N ALA A 164 -0.45 -6.06 -3.89
CA ALA A 164 -1.44 -6.43 -4.90
C ALA A 164 -1.65 -5.29 -5.91
N SER A 165 -1.50 -5.59 -7.21
CA SER A 165 -1.65 -4.63 -8.33
C SER A 165 -0.83 -3.34 -8.13
N SER A 166 0.45 -3.49 -7.72
CA SER A 166 1.29 -2.36 -7.27
C SER A 166 1.91 -1.57 -8.41
N PRO A 167 1.76 -0.23 -8.40
CA PRO A 167 2.65 0.67 -9.14
C PRO A 167 4.07 0.65 -8.54
N SER A 168 4.97 -0.13 -9.10
CA SER A 168 6.37 -0.21 -8.65
C SER A 168 7.36 0.55 -9.52
N GLU A 169 6.93 0.94 -10.72
CA GLU A 169 7.67 1.79 -11.67
C GLU A 169 6.73 2.84 -12.28
N PHE A 170 7.19 4.08 -12.41
CA PHE A 170 6.33 5.17 -12.87
C PHE A 170 6.61 5.64 -14.31
N LEU A 171 7.81 5.43 -14.82
CA LEU A 171 8.25 6.04 -16.09
C LEU A 171 8.41 5.06 -17.25
N THR A 172 8.40 3.76 -16.96
CA THR A 172 8.49 2.71 -17.98
C THR A 172 7.20 2.63 -18.80
N LEU A 173 7.31 2.31 -20.07
CA LEU A 173 6.17 2.17 -20.98
C LEU A 173 6.10 0.76 -21.54
N ASP A 174 4.92 0.20 -21.50
CA ASP A 174 4.59 -1.06 -22.17
C ASP A 174 3.85 -0.83 -23.48
N LYS A 175 3.74 -1.87 -24.30
CA LYS A 175 3.04 -1.79 -25.60
C LYS A 175 1.54 -1.46 -25.43
N LYS A 176 0.89 -2.04 -24.41
CA LYS A 176 -0.51 -1.76 -24.03
C LYS A 176 -0.47 -0.73 -22.91
N GLN A 177 -0.72 0.52 -23.23
CA GLN A 177 -0.67 1.60 -22.25
C GLN A 177 -1.88 1.59 -21.32
N THR A 178 -1.64 1.40 -20.04
CA THR A 178 -2.60 1.50 -18.94
C THR A 178 -2.97 2.96 -18.63
N VAL A 179 -3.93 3.14 -17.71
CA VAL A 179 -4.31 4.48 -17.22
C VAL A 179 -3.11 5.17 -16.56
N MET A 180 -2.33 4.45 -15.77
CA MET A 180 -1.15 4.97 -15.10
C MET A 180 -0.09 5.46 -16.11
N GLU A 181 0.25 4.66 -17.10
CA GLU A 181 1.28 5.01 -18.07
C GLU A 181 0.91 6.22 -18.94
N LYS A 182 -0.38 6.34 -19.32
CA LYS A 182 -0.88 7.51 -20.06
C LYS A 182 -0.72 8.81 -19.27
N ASN A 183 -0.75 8.73 -17.94
CA ASN A 183 -0.68 9.87 -17.03
C ASN A 183 0.62 9.94 -16.23
N ARG A 184 1.65 9.15 -16.58
CA ARG A 184 2.87 8.95 -15.79
C ARG A 184 3.56 10.24 -15.33
N TYR A 185 3.76 11.21 -16.19
CA TYR A 185 4.45 12.46 -15.82
C TYR A 185 3.62 13.30 -14.84
N LEU A 186 2.30 13.36 -15.07
CA LEU A 186 1.39 14.09 -14.18
C LEU A 186 1.35 13.45 -12.80
N LEU A 187 1.20 12.14 -12.77
CA LEU A 187 1.15 11.35 -11.54
C LEU A 187 2.46 11.46 -10.77
N THR A 188 3.59 11.27 -11.45
CA THR A 188 4.92 11.35 -10.82
C THR A 188 5.22 12.77 -10.34
N THR A 189 4.79 13.81 -11.06
CA THR A 189 4.87 15.21 -10.60
C THR A 189 4.08 15.41 -9.31
N ALA A 190 2.87 14.86 -9.21
CA ALA A 190 2.05 14.99 -8.02
C ALA A 190 2.67 14.23 -6.83
N LEU A 191 3.13 13.00 -7.04
CA LEU A 191 3.72 12.14 -6.02
C LEU A 191 5.05 12.67 -5.48
N THR A 192 5.87 13.30 -6.33
CA THR A 192 7.17 13.87 -5.92
C THR A 192 7.08 15.32 -5.43
N GLY A 193 6.01 16.05 -5.79
CA GLY A 193 5.93 17.51 -5.62
C GLY A 193 6.88 18.29 -6.53
N THR A 194 7.57 17.63 -7.47
CA THR A 194 8.56 18.22 -8.38
C THR A 194 8.08 18.03 -9.82
N GLU A 195 8.24 19.04 -10.67
CA GLU A 195 7.88 18.95 -12.09
C GLU A 195 8.64 17.83 -12.80
N VAL A 196 7.93 16.81 -13.25
CA VAL A 196 8.48 15.65 -13.97
C VAL A 196 8.00 15.64 -15.42
N SER A 197 8.96 15.64 -16.35
CA SER A 197 8.75 15.52 -17.78
C SER A 197 9.96 14.82 -18.42
N ALA A 198 9.85 14.41 -19.68
CA ALA A 198 10.99 13.84 -20.39
C ALA A 198 12.19 14.79 -20.44
N LEU A 199 11.93 16.11 -20.49
CA LEU A 199 12.98 17.13 -20.52
C LEU A 199 13.64 17.30 -19.15
N THR A 200 12.86 17.44 -18.05
CA THR A 200 13.41 17.61 -16.71
C THR A 200 14.19 16.38 -16.26
N LEU A 201 13.72 15.17 -16.55
CA LEU A 201 14.46 13.93 -16.29
C LEU A 201 15.80 13.85 -17.01
N LYS A 202 15.88 14.38 -18.23
CA LYS A 202 17.13 14.41 -18.99
C LYS A 202 18.12 15.46 -18.51
N LEU A 203 17.62 16.64 -18.09
CA LEU A 203 18.45 17.82 -17.82
C LEU A 203 18.74 18.01 -16.32
N ARG A 204 17.94 17.44 -15.42
CA ARG A 204 17.98 17.72 -13.99
C ARG A 204 18.15 16.41 -13.18
N LYS A 205 19.32 16.23 -12.61
CA LYS A 205 19.65 15.05 -11.78
C LYS A 205 18.78 15.00 -10.51
N ASP A 206 18.42 16.14 -9.93
CA ASP A 206 17.55 16.25 -8.78
C ASP A 206 16.15 15.69 -9.06
N THR A 207 15.59 15.95 -10.24
CA THR A 207 14.30 15.37 -10.65
C THR A 207 14.37 13.85 -10.74
N ALA A 208 15.42 13.30 -11.33
CA ALA A 208 15.59 11.84 -11.39
C ALA A 208 15.73 11.21 -10.01
N ALA A 209 16.46 11.87 -9.09
CA ALA A 209 16.59 11.43 -7.69
C ALA A 209 15.26 11.46 -6.94
N CYS A 210 14.44 12.52 -7.10
CA CYS A 210 13.10 12.58 -6.51
C CYS A 210 12.19 11.45 -7.01
N VAL A 211 12.27 11.10 -8.29
CA VAL A 211 11.48 9.97 -8.84
C VAL A 211 11.98 8.64 -8.30
N ALA A 212 13.30 8.43 -8.25
CA ALA A 212 13.88 7.21 -7.70
C ALA A 212 13.49 7.01 -6.23
N ALA A 213 13.43 8.10 -5.44
CA ALA A 213 13.07 8.08 -4.03
C ALA A 213 11.61 7.65 -3.74
N ILE A 214 10.75 7.58 -4.74
CA ILE A 214 9.37 7.08 -4.61
C ILE A 214 9.10 5.84 -5.46
N THR A 215 10.13 5.26 -6.07
CA THR A 215 10.01 4.13 -7.01
C THR A 215 10.54 2.86 -6.36
N PRO A 216 9.68 1.97 -5.83
CA PRO A 216 10.13 0.74 -5.15
C PRO A 216 11.08 -0.10 -5.99
N TYR A 217 10.86 -0.18 -7.30
CA TYR A 217 11.76 -0.89 -8.21
C TYR A 217 13.22 -0.40 -8.07
N GLU A 218 13.45 0.92 -7.97
CA GLU A 218 14.81 1.49 -7.85
C GLU A 218 15.46 1.21 -6.49
N MET A 219 14.67 0.91 -5.46
CA MET A 219 15.14 0.66 -4.10
C MET A 219 15.51 -0.79 -3.81
N VAL A 220 15.22 -1.73 -4.73
CA VAL A 220 15.51 -3.16 -4.52
C VAL A 220 17.00 -3.38 -4.27
N SER A 221 17.30 -3.98 -3.12
CA SER A 221 18.61 -4.47 -2.70
C SER A 221 18.43 -5.83 -2.00
N SER A 222 19.52 -6.51 -1.67
CA SER A 222 19.46 -7.79 -0.92
C SER A 222 18.96 -7.64 0.53
N SER A 223 18.80 -6.40 1.02
CA SER A 223 18.36 -6.12 2.39
C SER A 223 16.85 -5.81 2.50
N VAL A 224 16.13 -5.68 1.40
CA VAL A 224 14.68 -5.43 1.49
C VAL A 224 13.93 -6.66 2.02
N PRO A 225 12.78 -6.48 2.69
CA PRO A 225 12.02 -7.60 3.26
C PRO A 225 11.56 -8.60 2.19
N PRO A 226 11.35 -9.88 2.58
CA PRO A 226 10.65 -10.85 1.74
C PRO A 226 9.38 -10.24 1.16
N THR A 227 9.09 -10.47 -0.12
CA THR A 227 8.01 -9.74 -0.82
C THR A 227 7.14 -10.71 -1.64
N LEU A 228 5.84 -10.74 -1.31
CA LEU A 228 4.79 -11.49 -1.98
C LEU A 228 4.00 -10.57 -2.91
N LEU A 229 3.91 -10.90 -4.19
CA LEU A 229 3.28 -10.08 -5.21
C LEU A 229 2.05 -10.76 -5.80
N PHE A 230 0.98 -9.99 -6.00
CA PHE A 230 -0.22 -10.39 -6.72
C PHE A 230 -0.53 -9.38 -7.83
N HIS A 231 -0.98 -9.85 -9.00
CA HIS A 231 -1.43 -8.95 -10.06
C HIS A 231 -2.42 -9.63 -11.00
N GLY A 232 -3.45 -8.92 -11.40
CA GLY A 232 -4.40 -9.38 -12.40
C GLY A 232 -3.81 -9.31 -13.81
N SER A 233 -3.95 -10.37 -14.61
CA SER A 233 -3.39 -10.43 -15.97
C SER A 233 -4.04 -9.41 -16.92
N GLU A 234 -5.27 -8.94 -16.63
CA GLU A 234 -6.02 -7.98 -17.43
C GLU A 234 -6.11 -6.59 -16.80
N ASP A 235 -5.19 -6.27 -15.87
CA ASP A 235 -5.13 -4.95 -15.23
C ASP A 235 -4.94 -3.83 -16.27
N SER A 236 -5.95 -2.96 -16.38
CA SER A 236 -5.95 -1.81 -17.28
C SER A 236 -5.55 -0.50 -16.61
N TRP A 237 -5.36 -0.49 -15.29
CA TRP A 237 -4.98 0.67 -14.48
C TRP A 237 -3.48 0.74 -14.26
N VAL A 238 -2.92 -0.32 -13.72
CA VAL A 238 -1.49 -0.46 -13.43
C VAL A 238 -0.90 -1.52 -14.36
N PRO A 239 0.26 -1.27 -14.99
CA PRO A 239 0.85 -2.26 -15.88
C PRO A 239 1.17 -3.56 -15.14
N TYR A 240 0.65 -4.69 -15.60
CA TYR A 240 0.99 -6.03 -15.10
C TYR A 240 2.51 -6.25 -15.05
N ASN A 241 3.23 -5.71 -16.05
CA ASN A 241 4.68 -5.78 -16.12
C ASN A 241 5.41 -5.05 -14.97
N ASN A 242 4.75 -4.17 -14.22
CA ASN A 242 5.33 -3.62 -12.99
C ASN A 242 5.69 -4.75 -12.00
N SER A 243 4.75 -5.68 -11.76
CA SER A 243 5.01 -6.83 -10.89
C SER A 243 5.98 -7.83 -11.49
N VAL A 244 5.93 -8.09 -12.80
CA VAL A 244 6.88 -8.98 -13.50
C VAL A 244 8.31 -8.47 -13.34
N ARG A 245 8.55 -7.19 -13.60
CA ARG A 245 9.89 -6.59 -13.50
C ARG A 245 10.38 -6.51 -12.06
N LEU A 246 9.50 -6.13 -11.13
CA LEU A 246 9.83 -6.08 -9.70
C LEU A 246 10.21 -7.47 -9.19
N TYR A 247 9.44 -8.50 -9.52
CA TYR A 247 9.73 -9.88 -9.18
C TYR A 247 11.11 -10.33 -9.69
N ALA A 248 11.41 -10.10 -10.98
CA ALA A 248 12.69 -10.45 -11.55
C ALA A 248 13.86 -9.72 -10.87
N LYS A 249 13.67 -8.46 -10.49
CA LYS A 249 14.69 -7.67 -9.79
C LYS A 249 14.91 -8.17 -8.36
N LEU A 250 13.84 -8.50 -7.61
CA LEU A 250 13.92 -9.10 -6.29
C LEU A 250 14.64 -10.45 -6.31
N GLN A 251 14.31 -11.33 -7.26
CA GLN A 251 15.01 -12.60 -7.45
C GLN A 251 16.50 -12.39 -7.72
N SER A 252 16.84 -11.44 -8.60
CA SER A 252 18.23 -11.12 -8.93
C SER A 252 19.02 -10.57 -7.76
N ALA A 253 18.34 -9.91 -6.81
CA ALA A 253 18.91 -9.41 -5.56
C ALA A 253 18.98 -10.47 -4.45
N GLY A 254 18.49 -11.69 -4.69
CA GLY A 254 18.45 -12.77 -3.69
C GLY A 254 17.38 -12.59 -2.61
N VAL A 255 16.38 -11.72 -2.84
CA VAL A 255 15.28 -11.51 -1.90
C VAL A 255 14.26 -12.64 -2.04
N PRO A 256 13.83 -13.28 -0.94
CA PRO A 256 12.73 -14.22 -0.98
C PRO A 256 11.49 -13.56 -1.56
N THR A 257 11.00 -14.10 -2.67
CA THR A 257 9.86 -13.49 -3.39
C THR A 257 9.05 -14.53 -4.14
N GLU A 258 7.75 -14.33 -4.17
CA GLU A 258 6.81 -15.09 -5.00
C GLU A 258 5.91 -14.11 -5.75
N PHE A 259 5.57 -14.43 -6.99
CA PHE A 259 4.64 -13.65 -7.79
C PHE A 259 3.49 -14.54 -8.26
N ILE A 260 2.28 -14.19 -7.88
CA ILE A 260 1.06 -14.90 -8.22
C ILE A 260 0.26 -14.05 -9.21
N THR A 261 0.11 -14.55 -10.43
CA THR A 261 -0.82 -13.99 -11.40
C THR A 261 -2.23 -14.46 -11.10
N ILE A 262 -3.16 -13.53 -10.97
CA ILE A 262 -4.60 -13.87 -10.94
C ILE A 262 -5.10 -13.76 -12.39
N ASP A 263 -5.23 -14.91 -13.03
CA ASP A 263 -5.54 -14.97 -14.45
C ASP A 263 -6.95 -14.44 -14.76
N GLY A 264 -7.08 -13.62 -15.79
CA GLY A 264 -8.33 -12.94 -16.17
C GLY A 264 -8.78 -11.83 -15.22
N ALA A 265 -8.10 -11.63 -14.10
CA ALA A 265 -8.48 -10.56 -13.16
C ALA A 265 -8.08 -9.18 -13.67
N ASP A 266 -8.94 -8.21 -13.40
CA ASP A 266 -8.68 -6.79 -13.58
C ASP A 266 -7.89 -6.21 -12.40
N HIS A 267 -7.82 -4.87 -12.31
CA HIS A 267 -7.14 -4.15 -11.23
C HIS A 267 -7.64 -4.49 -9.82
N PHE A 268 -8.91 -4.84 -9.67
CA PHE A 268 -9.56 -5.01 -8.37
C PHE A 268 -9.52 -6.45 -7.83
N LEU A 269 -8.88 -7.37 -8.52
CA LEU A 269 -8.66 -8.77 -8.17
C LEU A 269 -9.88 -9.51 -7.58
N GLY A 270 -10.48 -8.96 -6.51
CA GLY A 270 -11.58 -9.56 -5.77
C GLY A 270 -12.89 -9.73 -6.55
N MET A 271 -12.98 -9.19 -7.77
CA MET A 271 -14.10 -9.44 -8.68
C MET A 271 -13.96 -10.78 -9.43
N THR A 272 -12.79 -11.40 -9.36
CA THR A 272 -12.50 -12.69 -9.99
C THR A 272 -12.74 -13.81 -8.98
N GLU A 273 -13.52 -14.81 -9.37
CA GLU A 273 -13.86 -15.96 -8.53
C GLU A 273 -12.59 -16.68 -8.03
N GLY A 274 -12.52 -16.98 -6.73
CA GLY A 274 -11.39 -17.64 -6.09
C GLY A 274 -10.13 -16.79 -5.89
N ALA A 275 -10.10 -15.54 -6.38
CA ALA A 275 -8.92 -14.68 -6.25
C ALA A 275 -8.60 -14.35 -4.79
N MET A 276 -9.60 -13.95 -4.01
CA MET A 276 -9.42 -13.60 -2.60
C MET A 276 -9.01 -14.80 -1.76
N GLU A 277 -9.57 -15.98 -2.05
CA GLU A 277 -9.17 -17.24 -1.41
C GLU A 277 -7.70 -17.58 -1.72
N THR A 278 -7.28 -17.44 -2.98
CA THR A 278 -5.88 -17.64 -3.39
C THR A 278 -4.94 -16.69 -2.65
N ILE A 279 -5.32 -15.40 -2.53
CA ILE A 279 -4.52 -14.39 -1.82
C ILE A 279 -4.40 -14.76 -0.33
N GLU A 280 -5.53 -15.09 0.33
CA GLU A 280 -5.54 -15.46 1.75
C GLU A 280 -4.68 -16.72 1.99
N GLN A 281 -4.86 -17.77 1.21
CA GLN A 281 -4.08 -19.01 1.34
C GLN A 281 -2.56 -18.77 1.18
N LYS A 282 -2.16 -17.94 0.22
CA LYS A 282 -0.76 -17.60 0.01
C LYS A 282 -0.19 -16.76 1.15
N MET A 283 -0.95 -15.79 1.63
CA MET A 283 -0.52 -14.96 2.78
C MET A 283 -0.36 -15.82 4.05
N LEU A 284 -1.28 -16.77 4.31
CA LEU A 284 -1.17 -17.68 5.44
C LEU A 284 0.05 -18.62 5.31
N ALA A 285 0.30 -19.19 4.13
CA ALA A 285 1.47 -20.01 3.90
C ALA A 285 2.79 -19.23 4.12
N TRP A 286 2.83 -17.96 3.75
CA TRP A 286 3.97 -17.09 4.02
C TRP A 286 4.07 -16.70 5.50
N ALA A 287 2.95 -16.50 6.19
CA ALA A 287 2.93 -16.24 7.61
C ALA A 287 3.54 -17.41 8.41
N GLU A 288 3.25 -18.67 8.04
CA GLU A 288 3.86 -19.85 8.65
C GLU A 288 5.38 -19.91 8.50
N ILE A 289 5.95 -19.26 7.48
CA ILE A 289 7.40 -19.28 7.22
C ILE A 289 8.10 -18.12 7.93
N TYR A 290 7.48 -16.93 8.01
CA TYR A 290 8.16 -15.69 8.37
C TYR A 290 7.77 -15.15 9.75
N LEU A 291 6.61 -15.53 10.32
CA LEU A 291 6.18 -15.19 11.67
C LEU A 291 6.61 -16.27 12.67
#